data_def05855247ec92273ff70a882a0a4df
#
_entry.id   def05855247ec92273ff70a882a0a4df
#
_cell.length_a   1.000
_cell.length_b   1.000
_cell.length_c   1.000
_cell.angle_alpha   90.00
_cell.angle_beta   90.00
_cell.angle_gamma   90.00
#
_symmetry.space_group_name_H-M   'P 1'
#
loop_
_entity.id
_entity.type
_entity.pdbx_description
1 polymer ?
#
loop_
_entity_poly.entity_id
_entity_poly.type
_entity_poly.pdbx_seq_one_letter_code
_entity_poly.pdbx_strand_id
1 'polypeptide(L)'
;MPGDEIVSRINQLGAISETGEHLARIFLSPEHRIAADLLMSWMKEAGMAAHLDAIGNVCGRYEGDRPGLPCLMLGSHYDTVRDAGKWDGPLGVITAIAGVADLNRRGVRLPFAIEVVGFADEEGVRFASTLLGSRAVAGTFDESVLNARDANGLTMREAMVQFGLDPEHIGAAARARRELHAYVELHIEQGPVLEQQNLPVGVVTAISGATRLAANLSGMAGHAGTVPMALRRDALAGAAECIVAVEEFCKTDGAGLVGTVGAITALPGATNVIPGRVSFTLDIRAPTDAHRKLAVAEIVRRIEAIAKRRELSLQIDVTHENRTVPCAPWLKTQVAEAVAAEAYGVFELPSGAGHDGMAIIDIADVAMLFVRCRGGISHNPAEHVEPADVDAGARVLLRLIENFRPGDAGRVGKA
;
A
#
# COMPACT_ATOMS: atom_id res chain seq x y z
N MET A 1 26.19 -5.75 2.03
CA MET A 1 25.26 -5.56 3.18
C MET A 1 24.74 -6.94 3.58
N PRO A 2 24.88 -7.41 4.82
CA PRO A 2 24.35 -8.73 5.18
C PRO A 2 22.82 -8.63 5.36
N GLY A 3 22.07 -9.45 4.65
CA GLY A 3 20.62 -9.61 4.86
C GLY A 3 20.27 -9.93 6.32
N ASP A 4 21.15 -10.66 7.04
CA ASP A 4 21.00 -10.99 8.46
C ASP A 4 20.89 -9.75 9.38
N GLU A 5 21.59 -8.65 9.06
CA GLU A 5 21.48 -7.41 9.83
C GLU A 5 20.10 -6.77 9.66
N ILE A 6 19.58 -6.77 8.42
CA ILE A 6 18.23 -6.26 8.11
C ILE A 6 17.19 -7.11 8.86
N VAL A 7 17.29 -8.44 8.79
CA VAL A 7 16.42 -9.37 9.52
C VAL A 7 16.46 -9.14 11.02
N SER A 8 17.64 -8.89 11.58
CA SER A 8 17.81 -8.58 13.01
C SER A 8 17.08 -7.29 13.39
N ARG A 9 17.21 -6.23 12.58
CA ARG A 9 16.52 -4.95 12.82
C ARG A 9 15.01 -5.07 12.64
N ILE A 10 14.54 -5.85 11.66
CA ILE A 10 13.11 -6.19 11.47
C ILE A 10 12.56 -6.87 12.73
N ASN A 11 13.31 -7.83 13.31
CA ASN A 11 12.90 -8.50 14.54
C ASN A 11 12.83 -7.53 15.73
N GLN A 12 13.80 -6.61 15.86
CA GLN A 12 13.80 -5.60 16.92
C GLN A 12 12.61 -4.65 16.80
N LEU A 13 12.34 -4.15 15.57
CA LEU A 13 11.20 -3.26 15.31
C LEU A 13 9.88 -3.99 15.49
N GLY A 14 9.79 -5.25 15.05
CA GLY A 14 8.61 -6.11 15.17
C GLY A 14 8.28 -6.49 16.62
N ALA A 15 9.22 -6.37 17.55
CA ALA A 15 8.97 -6.57 18.98
C ALA A 15 8.28 -5.38 19.67
N ILE A 16 8.19 -4.23 18.98
CA ILE A 16 7.50 -3.03 19.49
C ILE A 16 6.04 -3.12 19.05
N SER A 17 5.15 -3.51 19.95
CA SER A 17 3.74 -3.79 19.68
C SER A 17 2.84 -3.36 20.84
N GLU A 18 1.64 -2.89 20.52
CA GLU A 18 0.57 -2.58 21.48
C GLU A 18 0.04 -3.82 22.21
N THR A 19 0.26 -5.00 21.65
CA THR A 19 -0.16 -6.27 22.23
C THR A 19 1.03 -7.20 22.45
N GLY A 20 0.92 -8.12 23.41
CA GLY A 20 1.96 -9.12 23.68
C GLY A 20 1.86 -10.37 22.80
N GLU A 21 0.78 -10.54 22.04
CA GLU A 21 0.49 -11.75 21.27
C GLU A 21 0.80 -11.59 19.78
N HIS A 22 0.41 -10.45 19.18
CA HIS A 22 0.56 -10.17 17.76
C HIS A 22 1.07 -8.75 17.54
N LEU A 23 1.68 -8.49 16.39
CA LEU A 23 2.15 -7.16 16.06
C LEU A 23 0.97 -6.23 15.76
N ALA A 24 0.90 -5.13 16.50
CA ALA A 24 0.05 -3.98 16.23
C ALA A 24 0.81 -2.72 16.64
N ARG A 25 1.06 -1.83 15.69
CA ARG A 25 1.73 -0.54 15.90
C ARG A 25 1.02 0.52 15.06
N ILE A 26 -0.11 0.97 15.60
CA ILE A 26 -0.97 1.89 14.87
C ILE A 26 -0.46 3.34 15.01
N PHE A 27 -0.84 4.15 14.06
CA PHE A 27 -0.49 5.56 13.98
C PHE A 27 -0.73 6.31 15.30
N LEU A 28 0.26 7.11 15.73
CA LEU A 28 0.23 7.94 16.96
C LEU A 28 0.00 7.15 18.26
N SER A 29 0.32 5.85 18.29
CA SER A 29 0.37 5.09 19.54
C SER A 29 1.72 5.32 20.26
N PRO A 30 1.82 4.99 21.56
CA PRO A 30 3.10 4.99 22.27
C PRO A 30 4.16 4.10 21.60
N GLU A 31 3.76 2.92 21.11
CA GLU A 31 4.63 1.98 20.40
C GLU A 31 5.09 2.54 19.06
N HIS A 32 4.23 3.28 18.37
CA HIS A 32 4.59 4.00 17.15
C HIS A 32 5.69 5.05 17.44
N ARG A 33 5.63 5.74 18.59
CA ARG A 33 6.68 6.67 19.03
C ARG A 33 8.00 5.96 19.32
N ILE A 34 7.96 4.84 20.04
CA ILE A 34 9.17 4.04 20.36
C ILE A 34 9.81 3.55 19.05
N ALA A 35 9.00 3.09 18.09
CA ALA A 35 9.47 2.67 16.78
C ALA A 35 10.13 3.81 15.99
N ALA A 36 9.52 5.02 16.01
CA ALA A 36 10.09 6.20 15.38
C ALA A 36 11.46 6.57 15.98
N ASP A 37 11.58 6.56 17.31
CA ASP A 37 12.83 6.86 17.99
C ASP A 37 13.93 5.82 17.66
N LEU A 38 13.56 4.54 17.53
CA LEU A 38 14.47 3.46 17.13
C LEU A 38 14.93 3.64 15.67
N LEU A 39 14.04 3.91 14.75
CA LEU A 39 14.38 4.19 13.35
C LEU A 39 15.28 5.41 13.20
N MET A 40 14.99 6.50 13.93
CA MET A 40 15.86 7.68 13.95
C MET A 40 17.26 7.36 14.49
N SER A 41 17.39 6.46 15.49
CA SER A 41 18.71 6.06 15.99
C SER A 41 19.50 5.33 14.91
N TRP A 42 18.89 4.39 14.18
CA TRP A 42 19.55 3.68 13.09
C TRP A 42 19.91 4.58 11.90
N MET A 43 19.07 5.57 11.60
CA MET A 43 19.39 6.58 10.58
C MET A 43 20.62 7.42 10.97
N LYS A 44 20.70 7.83 12.25
CA LYS A 44 21.88 8.55 12.76
C LYS A 44 23.14 7.69 12.74
N GLU A 45 23.05 6.43 13.14
CA GLU A 45 24.15 5.46 13.03
C GLU A 45 24.64 5.27 11.60
N ALA A 46 23.70 5.30 10.64
CA ALA A 46 24.00 5.25 9.20
C ALA A 46 24.60 6.56 8.64
N GLY A 47 24.80 7.59 9.47
CA GLY A 47 25.39 8.88 9.07
C GLY A 47 24.41 9.87 8.45
N MET A 48 23.11 9.68 8.68
CA MET A 48 22.05 10.61 8.25
C MET A 48 21.74 11.66 9.31
N ALA A 49 21.34 12.85 8.87
CA ALA A 49 20.63 13.82 9.71
C ALA A 49 19.17 13.35 9.82
N ALA A 50 18.77 12.87 11.02
CA ALA A 50 17.44 12.28 11.23
C ALA A 50 16.57 13.12 12.16
N HIS A 51 15.28 13.25 11.82
CA HIS A 51 14.27 13.94 12.60
C HIS A 51 12.88 13.31 12.41
N LEU A 52 11.97 13.61 13.33
CA LEU A 52 10.55 13.36 13.19
C LEU A 52 9.91 14.59 12.56
N ASP A 53 9.13 14.44 11.51
CA ASP A 53 8.45 15.55 10.88
C ASP A 53 7.08 15.89 11.56
N ALA A 54 6.39 16.89 11.02
CA ALA A 54 5.19 17.42 11.64
C ALA A 54 3.97 16.49 11.65
N ILE A 55 3.96 15.41 10.83
CA ILE A 55 2.91 14.38 10.84
C ILE A 55 3.36 13.09 11.55
N GLY A 56 4.65 12.98 11.90
CA GLY A 56 5.22 11.82 12.55
C GLY A 56 5.98 10.88 11.61
N ASN A 57 6.28 11.29 10.37
CA ASN A 57 7.20 10.54 9.54
C ASN A 57 8.62 10.61 10.12
N VAL A 58 9.35 9.52 10.01
CA VAL A 58 10.77 9.48 10.36
C VAL A 58 11.58 9.77 9.11
N CYS A 59 12.24 10.93 9.08
CA CYS A 59 13.02 11.40 7.94
C CYS A 59 14.52 11.37 8.25
N GLY A 60 15.32 10.77 7.37
CA GLY A 60 16.77 10.73 7.46
C GLY A 60 17.41 11.20 6.16
N ARG A 61 18.26 12.23 6.22
CA ARG A 61 18.95 12.77 5.05
C ARG A 61 20.44 12.46 5.09
N TYR A 62 20.93 11.84 4.01
CA TYR A 62 22.33 11.61 3.71
C TYR A 62 22.75 12.54 2.58
N GLU A 63 23.59 13.53 2.88
CA GLU A 63 24.02 14.51 1.88
C GLU A 63 24.91 13.87 0.81
N GLY A 64 24.78 14.39 -0.39
CA GLY A 64 25.63 14.01 -1.52
C GLY A 64 27.06 14.58 -1.41
N ASP A 65 27.72 14.72 -2.56
CA ASP A 65 29.06 15.33 -2.68
C ASP A 65 29.07 16.83 -2.33
N ARG A 66 27.90 17.47 -2.32
CA ARG A 66 27.66 18.85 -1.88
C ARG A 66 26.36 18.91 -1.05
N PRO A 67 26.25 19.82 -0.08
CA PRO A 67 25.03 20.00 0.68
C PRO A 67 23.90 20.60 -0.18
N GLY A 68 22.66 20.25 0.21
CA GLY A 68 21.45 20.83 -0.38
C GLY A 68 21.11 20.37 -1.79
N LEU A 69 21.72 19.30 -2.30
CA LEU A 69 21.35 18.70 -3.58
C LEU A 69 19.94 18.10 -3.53
N PRO A 70 19.20 18.05 -4.66
CA PRO A 70 18.00 17.24 -4.75
C PRO A 70 18.29 15.79 -4.40
N CYS A 71 17.30 15.07 -3.84
CA CYS A 71 17.51 13.72 -3.34
C CYS A 71 16.78 12.65 -4.17
N LEU A 72 17.35 11.45 -4.14
CA LEU A 72 16.60 10.22 -4.35
C LEU A 72 15.90 9.90 -3.02
N MET A 73 14.56 9.96 -3.01
CA MET A 73 13.77 9.57 -1.86
C MET A 73 13.56 8.06 -1.88
N LEU A 74 13.88 7.41 -0.76
CA LEU A 74 13.65 5.99 -0.51
C LEU A 74 12.74 5.88 0.70
N GLY A 75 11.82 4.95 0.72
CA GLY A 75 10.97 4.80 1.90
C GLY A 75 9.89 3.75 1.74
N SER A 76 9.15 3.61 2.81
CA SER A 76 7.92 2.86 2.97
C SER A 76 7.34 3.25 4.33
N HIS A 77 6.24 2.61 4.75
CA HIS A 77 5.63 2.92 6.05
C HIS A 77 6.25 2.15 7.22
N TYR A 78 5.97 2.59 8.45
CA TYR A 78 6.40 1.89 9.65
C TYR A 78 5.28 1.64 10.67
N ASP A 79 4.05 2.11 10.38
CA ASP A 79 2.83 1.64 11.02
C ASP A 79 2.45 0.24 10.54
N THR A 80 1.46 -0.39 11.15
CA THR A 80 0.98 -1.71 10.80
C THR A 80 -0.53 -1.83 10.93
N VAL A 81 -1.14 -2.79 10.23
CA VAL A 81 -2.49 -3.27 10.58
C VAL A 81 -2.48 -3.95 11.95
N ARG A 82 -3.66 -4.32 12.46
CA ARG A 82 -3.78 -5.21 13.64
C ARG A 82 -3.47 -6.64 13.24
N ASP A 83 -2.88 -7.39 14.17
CA ASP A 83 -2.43 -8.77 13.93
C ASP A 83 -1.54 -8.90 12.69
N ALA A 84 -0.64 -7.94 12.53
CA ALA A 84 0.23 -7.79 11.39
C ALA A 84 1.39 -8.80 11.35
N GLY A 85 2.00 -8.92 10.18
CA GLY A 85 3.38 -9.35 10.02
C GLY A 85 4.37 -8.22 10.34
N LYS A 86 5.66 -8.51 10.31
CA LYS A 86 6.72 -7.54 10.66
C LYS A 86 7.47 -6.98 9.45
N TRP A 87 7.13 -7.45 8.24
CA TRP A 87 7.86 -7.14 7.01
C TRP A 87 7.21 -6.05 6.19
N ASP A 88 5.88 -6.01 6.26
CA ASP A 88 5.01 -5.08 5.52
C ASP A 88 5.30 -3.64 5.92
N GLY A 89 5.87 -2.87 4.99
CA GLY A 89 6.39 -1.51 5.19
C GLY A 89 7.80 -1.47 5.80
N PRO A 90 8.05 -1.99 7.03
CA PRO A 90 9.36 -1.93 7.68
C PRO A 90 10.53 -2.48 6.87
N LEU A 91 10.31 -3.49 6.01
CA LEU A 91 11.37 -4.01 5.15
C LEU A 91 11.96 -2.92 4.25
N GLY A 92 11.12 -2.08 3.63
CA GLY A 92 11.56 -0.99 2.75
C GLY A 92 12.36 0.06 3.48
N VAL A 93 11.87 0.50 4.63
CA VAL A 93 12.55 1.52 5.46
C VAL A 93 13.93 1.03 5.94
N ILE A 94 13.97 -0.19 6.54
CA ILE A 94 15.20 -0.73 7.11
C ILE A 94 16.24 -1.06 6.03
N THR A 95 15.79 -1.56 4.87
CA THR A 95 16.68 -1.84 3.73
C THR A 95 17.27 -0.54 3.17
N ALA A 96 16.50 0.54 3.08
CA ALA A 96 17.01 1.84 2.67
C ALA A 96 18.04 2.39 3.66
N ILE A 97 17.78 2.32 4.98
CA ILE A 97 18.74 2.70 6.03
C ILE A 97 20.03 1.90 5.91
N ALA A 98 19.93 0.59 5.68
CA ALA A 98 21.09 -0.29 5.55
C ALA A 98 21.91 0.04 4.28
N GLY A 99 21.25 0.45 3.17
CA GLY A 99 21.90 0.95 1.96
C GLY A 99 22.75 2.18 2.22
N VAL A 100 22.19 3.16 2.93
CA VAL A 100 22.92 4.38 3.32
C VAL A 100 24.06 4.05 4.29
N ALA A 101 23.85 3.15 5.25
CA ALA A 101 24.91 2.72 6.17
C ALA A 101 26.10 2.10 5.42
N ASP A 102 25.86 1.33 4.36
CA ASP A 102 26.93 0.76 3.52
C ASP A 102 27.71 1.85 2.79
N LEU A 103 27.02 2.81 2.17
CA LEU A 103 27.68 3.96 1.51
C LEU A 103 28.51 4.77 2.49
N ASN A 104 27.95 5.07 3.66
CA ASN A 104 28.65 5.84 4.70
C ASN A 104 29.91 5.11 5.22
N ARG A 105 29.84 3.81 5.46
CA ARG A 105 30.98 2.98 5.90
C ARG A 105 32.11 2.97 4.87
N ARG A 106 31.76 3.01 3.57
CA ARG A 106 32.71 3.08 2.44
C ARG A 106 33.16 4.50 2.12
N GLY A 107 32.62 5.52 2.80
CA GLY A 107 32.92 6.93 2.54
C GLY A 107 32.40 7.43 1.18
N VAL A 108 31.39 6.79 0.61
CA VAL A 108 30.83 7.14 -0.72
C VAL A 108 29.84 8.27 -0.57
N ARG A 109 30.03 9.35 -1.36
CA ARG A 109 29.08 10.45 -1.55
C ARG A 109 28.67 10.49 -3.01
N LEU A 110 27.37 10.53 -3.26
CA LEU A 110 26.79 10.53 -4.61
C LEU A 110 26.59 11.98 -5.11
N PRO A 111 26.42 12.20 -6.42
CA PRO A 111 26.12 13.53 -6.96
C PRO A 111 24.69 14.02 -6.69
N PHE A 112 23.99 13.39 -5.78
CA PHE A 112 22.65 13.71 -5.26
C PHE A 112 22.57 13.28 -3.78
N ALA A 113 21.64 13.86 -3.05
CA ALA A 113 21.37 13.41 -1.69
C ALA A 113 20.46 12.17 -1.68
N ILE A 114 20.44 11.41 -0.57
CA ILE A 114 19.44 10.38 -0.31
C ILE A 114 18.59 10.85 0.86
N GLU A 115 17.26 10.75 0.73
CA GLU A 115 16.35 10.93 1.85
C GLU A 115 15.62 9.60 2.10
N VAL A 116 15.76 9.05 3.30
CA VAL A 116 15.01 7.86 3.73
C VAL A 116 13.84 8.30 4.57
N VAL A 117 12.62 7.90 4.20
CA VAL A 117 11.39 8.24 4.92
C VAL A 117 10.69 6.96 5.38
N GLY A 118 10.46 6.86 6.69
CA GLY A 118 9.47 5.94 7.26
C GLY A 118 8.16 6.70 7.39
N PHE A 119 7.18 6.40 6.53
CA PHE A 119 5.87 7.06 6.56
C PHE A 119 5.06 6.59 7.76
N ALA A 120 4.33 7.54 8.38
CA ALA A 120 3.74 7.34 9.71
C ALA A 120 2.43 6.54 9.68
N ASP A 121 1.62 6.66 8.63
CA ASP A 121 0.29 6.03 8.51
C ASP A 121 -0.04 5.79 7.04
N GLU A 122 0.28 4.60 6.54
CA GLU A 122 -0.14 4.12 5.21
C GLU A 122 -1.47 3.40 5.33
N GLU A 123 -1.62 2.56 6.36
CA GLU A 123 -2.66 1.58 6.56
C GLU A 123 -4.03 2.18 6.98
N GLY A 124 -4.01 3.36 7.59
CA GLY A 124 -5.23 4.07 7.96
C GLY A 124 -6.06 3.40 9.06
N VAL A 125 -5.45 2.56 9.90
CA VAL A 125 -6.15 1.71 10.87
C VAL A 125 -6.87 2.52 11.95
N ARG A 126 -6.27 3.62 12.40
CA ARG A 126 -6.77 4.36 13.55
C ARG A 126 -7.92 5.32 13.21
N PHE A 127 -7.80 6.03 12.10
CA PHE A 127 -8.73 7.12 11.73
C PHE A 127 -9.48 6.86 10.42
N ALA A 128 -9.43 5.64 9.89
CA ALA A 128 -10.06 5.23 8.62
C ALA A 128 -9.68 6.14 7.42
N SER A 129 -8.45 6.67 7.44
CA SER A 129 -7.88 7.49 6.37
C SER A 129 -6.43 7.05 6.13
N THR A 130 -6.12 6.63 4.92
CA THR A 130 -4.84 6.04 4.52
C THR A 130 -3.86 7.07 3.97
N LEU A 131 -2.56 6.71 3.95
CA LEU A 131 -1.49 7.47 3.33
C LEU A 131 -1.27 8.85 3.97
N LEU A 132 -1.59 9.01 5.26
CA LEU A 132 -1.54 10.33 5.90
C LEU A 132 -0.12 10.91 5.94
N GLY A 133 0.88 10.04 6.18
CA GLY A 133 2.28 10.42 6.17
C GLY A 133 2.76 10.91 4.82
N SER A 134 2.55 10.11 3.78
CA SER A 134 2.97 10.46 2.41
C SER A 134 2.16 11.60 1.79
N ARG A 135 0.87 11.74 2.13
CA ARG A 135 0.05 12.90 1.73
C ARG A 135 0.57 14.20 2.33
N ALA A 136 1.03 14.19 3.58
CA ALA A 136 1.65 15.36 4.19
C ALA A 136 2.93 15.76 3.45
N VAL A 137 3.79 14.78 3.12
CA VAL A 137 5.00 15.00 2.30
C VAL A 137 4.67 15.50 0.90
N ALA A 138 3.60 14.99 0.28
CA ALA A 138 3.13 15.45 -1.02
C ALA A 138 2.41 16.81 -1.01
N GLY A 139 2.13 17.37 0.19
CA GLY A 139 1.36 18.62 0.32
C GLY A 139 -0.13 18.47 -0.01
N THR A 140 -0.64 17.24 0.04
CA THR A 140 -2.04 16.89 -0.29
C THR A 140 -2.81 16.34 0.93
N PHE A 141 -2.31 16.61 2.14
CA PHE A 141 -2.98 16.25 3.38
C PHE A 141 -4.33 16.97 3.51
N ASP A 142 -5.39 16.22 3.79
CA ASP A 142 -6.73 16.80 4.02
C ASP A 142 -6.90 17.09 5.52
N GLU A 143 -6.89 18.37 5.88
CA GLU A 143 -7.04 18.81 7.27
C GLU A 143 -8.38 18.42 7.90
N SER A 144 -9.41 18.08 7.12
CA SER A 144 -10.69 17.61 7.64
C SER A 144 -10.55 16.31 8.45
N VAL A 145 -9.53 15.48 8.12
CA VAL A 145 -9.20 14.22 8.81
C VAL A 145 -8.78 14.47 10.27
N LEU A 146 -8.28 15.66 10.62
CA LEU A 146 -7.96 16.01 12.02
C LEU A 146 -9.15 15.91 12.98
N ASN A 147 -10.37 15.96 12.45
CA ASN A 147 -11.61 15.80 13.21
C ASN A 147 -12.08 14.32 13.27
N ALA A 148 -11.47 13.42 12.50
CA ALA A 148 -11.79 11.99 12.57
C ALA A 148 -11.50 11.46 13.98
N ARG A 149 -12.36 10.54 14.45
CA ARG A 149 -12.25 9.97 15.80
C ARG A 149 -11.85 8.51 15.72
N ASP A 150 -10.96 8.10 16.62
CA ASP A 150 -10.64 6.70 16.81
C ASP A 150 -11.75 5.94 17.60
N ALA A 151 -11.56 4.65 17.82
CA ALA A 151 -12.50 3.81 18.54
C ALA A 151 -12.76 4.25 20.00
N ASN A 152 -11.86 5.06 20.58
CA ASN A 152 -11.99 5.61 21.94
C ASN A 152 -12.63 7.01 21.94
N GLY A 153 -12.98 7.54 20.76
CA GLY A 153 -13.56 8.85 20.60
C GLY A 153 -12.55 10.00 20.56
N LEU A 154 -11.24 9.71 20.61
CA LEU A 154 -10.17 10.71 20.54
C LEU A 154 -10.03 11.19 19.08
N THR A 155 -10.01 12.50 18.87
CA THR A 155 -9.76 13.07 17.53
C THR A 155 -8.30 12.88 17.12
N MET A 156 -8.02 12.87 15.81
CA MET A 156 -6.65 12.82 15.31
C MET A 156 -5.83 14.03 15.81
N ARG A 157 -6.42 15.22 15.85
CA ARG A 157 -5.80 16.44 16.42
C ARG A 157 -5.33 16.22 17.85
N GLU A 158 -6.20 15.68 18.70
CA GLU A 158 -5.86 15.40 20.11
C GLU A 158 -4.79 14.31 20.21
N ALA A 159 -4.84 13.27 19.38
CA ALA A 159 -3.84 12.21 19.34
C ALA A 159 -2.46 12.74 18.92
N MET A 160 -2.39 13.65 17.94
CA MET A 160 -1.14 14.31 17.52
C MET A 160 -0.51 15.11 18.67
N VAL A 161 -1.31 15.89 19.40
CA VAL A 161 -0.83 16.65 20.57
C VAL A 161 -0.30 15.70 21.65
N GLN A 162 -0.99 14.59 21.93
CA GLN A 162 -0.53 13.58 22.89
C GLN A 162 0.77 12.90 22.45
N PHE A 163 0.95 12.71 21.15
CA PHE A 163 2.17 12.15 20.57
C PHE A 163 3.35 13.13 20.61
N GLY A 164 3.09 14.42 20.87
CA GLY A 164 4.08 15.49 20.93
C GLY A 164 4.29 16.22 19.61
N LEU A 165 3.32 16.17 18.70
CA LEU A 165 3.29 16.90 17.43
C LEU A 165 2.36 18.12 17.52
N ASP A 166 2.58 19.09 16.64
CA ASP A 166 1.71 20.25 16.49
C ASP A 166 0.89 20.14 15.20
N PRO A 167 -0.43 19.89 15.29
CA PRO A 167 -1.30 19.76 14.13
C PRO A 167 -1.34 21.00 13.22
N GLU A 168 -1.03 22.18 13.73
CA GLU A 168 -1.02 23.42 12.95
C GLU A 168 0.20 23.51 12.01
N HIS A 169 1.20 22.64 12.19
CA HIS A 169 2.44 22.65 11.42
C HIS A 169 2.56 21.50 10.41
N ILE A 170 1.51 20.71 10.17
CA ILE A 170 1.55 19.55 9.23
C ILE A 170 2.08 19.96 7.85
N GLY A 171 1.69 21.14 7.36
CA GLY A 171 2.17 21.67 6.09
C GLY A 171 3.69 21.82 5.97
N ALA A 172 4.43 21.85 7.11
CA ALA A 172 5.89 21.88 7.10
C ALA A 172 6.53 20.56 6.65
N ALA A 173 5.80 19.44 6.61
CA ALA A 173 6.25 18.17 6.08
C ALA A 173 6.38 18.18 4.55
N ALA A 174 5.67 19.08 3.85
CA ALA A 174 5.60 19.10 2.39
C ALA A 174 6.96 19.31 1.73
N ARG A 175 7.22 18.56 0.67
CA ARG A 175 8.41 18.66 -0.20
C ARG A 175 8.03 19.26 -1.55
N ALA A 176 8.87 20.14 -2.05
CA ALA A 176 8.71 20.66 -3.40
C ALA A 176 9.30 19.69 -4.43
N ARG A 177 8.65 19.54 -5.60
CA ARG A 177 9.13 18.66 -6.68
C ARG A 177 10.59 18.89 -7.06
N ARG A 178 11.09 20.13 -7.00
CA ARG A 178 12.48 20.46 -7.31
C ARG A 178 13.50 19.90 -6.31
N GLU A 179 13.06 19.44 -5.16
CA GLU A 179 13.91 18.87 -4.10
C GLU A 179 14.12 17.37 -4.30
N LEU A 180 13.33 16.75 -5.21
CA LEU A 180 13.30 15.32 -5.46
C LEU A 180 13.71 15.00 -6.90
N HIS A 181 14.55 13.97 -7.07
CA HIS A 181 14.79 13.37 -8.37
C HIS A 181 13.74 12.31 -8.69
N ALA A 182 13.45 11.45 -7.70
CA ALA A 182 12.51 10.33 -7.80
C ALA A 182 12.19 9.78 -6.40
N TYR A 183 11.18 8.92 -6.33
CA TYR A 183 10.87 8.08 -5.19
C TYR A 183 10.97 6.61 -5.59
N VAL A 184 11.66 5.82 -4.77
CA VAL A 184 11.73 4.36 -4.93
C VAL A 184 11.34 3.68 -3.63
N GLU A 185 10.38 2.76 -3.72
CA GLU A 185 9.91 1.95 -2.61
C GLU A 185 10.29 0.48 -2.81
N LEU A 186 11.00 -0.10 -1.83
CA LEU A 186 11.16 -1.54 -1.72
C LEU A 186 10.07 -2.05 -0.79
N HIS A 187 9.35 -3.09 -1.20
CA HIS A 187 8.25 -3.65 -0.42
C HIS A 187 8.16 -5.17 -0.60
N ILE A 188 7.50 -5.88 0.30
CA ILE A 188 7.12 -7.26 0.03
C ILE A 188 6.04 -7.31 -1.06
N GLU A 189 5.98 -8.40 -1.82
CA GLU A 189 4.98 -8.55 -2.90
C GLU A 189 3.54 -8.56 -2.38
N GLN A 190 3.32 -9.07 -1.18
CA GLN A 190 1.99 -9.35 -0.61
C GLN A 190 1.14 -10.29 -1.50
N GLY A 191 1.80 -11.02 -2.37
CA GLY A 191 1.22 -11.94 -3.34
C GLY A 191 2.13 -13.13 -3.61
N PRO A 192 1.64 -14.21 -4.25
CA PRO A 192 2.37 -15.45 -4.45
C PRO A 192 3.09 -15.54 -5.80
N VAL A 193 3.11 -14.48 -6.62
CA VAL A 193 3.56 -14.57 -8.03
C VAL A 193 5.07 -14.78 -8.11
N LEU A 194 5.87 -14.04 -7.34
CA LEU A 194 7.32 -14.21 -7.31
C LEU A 194 7.73 -15.60 -6.79
N GLU A 195 6.98 -16.14 -5.81
CA GLU A 195 7.20 -17.51 -5.34
C GLU A 195 6.91 -18.53 -6.44
N GLN A 196 5.81 -18.38 -7.17
CA GLN A 196 5.48 -19.23 -8.30
C GLN A 196 6.50 -19.16 -9.45
N GLN A 197 7.08 -17.98 -9.67
CA GLN A 197 8.14 -17.75 -10.65
C GLN A 197 9.53 -18.17 -10.15
N ASN A 198 9.66 -18.54 -8.87
CA ASN A 198 10.92 -18.82 -8.20
C ASN A 198 11.94 -17.67 -8.34
N LEU A 199 11.47 -16.43 -8.20
CA LEU A 199 12.28 -15.21 -8.27
C LEU A 199 12.29 -14.51 -6.91
N PRO A 200 13.44 -14.00 -6.43
CA PRO A 200 13.54 -13.34 -5.14
C PRO A 200 13.00 -11.90 -5.17
N VAL A 201 13.00 -11.28 -6.33
CA VAL A 201 12.60 -9.87 -6.53
C VAL A 201 11.81 -9.68 -7.83
N GLY A 202 11.01 -8.62 -7.89
CA GLY A 202 10.24 -8.25 -9.08
C GLY A 202 10.18 -6.73 -9.28
N VAL A 203 10.08 -6.30 -10.54
CA VAL A 203 9.97 -4.89 -10.94
C VAL A 203 8.50 -4.52 -11.03
N VAL A 204 8.06 -3.53 -10.24
CA VAL A 204 6.65 -3.13 -10.24
C VAL A 204 6.34 -2.24 -11.43
N THR A 205 5.25 -2.56 -12.14
CA THR A 205 4.82 -1.78 -13.31
C THR A 205 3.91 -0.61 -12.96
N ALA A 206 3.05 -0.81 -11.96
CA ALA A 206 2.10 0.18 -11.46
C ALA A 206 1.57 -0.24 -10.09
N ILE A 207 1.15 0.73 -9.29
CA ILE A 207 0.28 0.51 -8.13
C ILE A 207 -1.15 0.55 -8.66
N SER A 208 -1.88 -0.56 -8.56
CA SER A 208 -3.20 -0.70 -9.16
C SER A 208 -4.22 0.25 -8.53
N GLY A 209 -5.03 0.87 -9.38
CA GLY A 209 -6.19 1.61 -8.93
C GLY A 209 -7.30 0.68 -8.45
N ALA A 210 -8.13 1.15 -7.54
CA ALA A 210 -9.25 0.41 -6.97
C ALA A 210 -10.57 1.16 -7.13
N THR A 211 -11.66 0.41 -7.38
CA THR A 211 -13.03 0.91 -7.25
C THR A 211 -13.78 -0.03 -6.30
N ARG A 212 -14.30 0.51 -5.21
CA ARG A 212 -15.16 -0.23 -4.28
C ARG A 212 -16.61 0.16 -4.47
N LEU A 213 -17.47 -0.84 -4.45
CA LEU A 213 -18.91 -0.68 -4.64
C LEU A 213 -19.66 -1.37 -3.50
N ALA A 214 -20.81 -0.81 -3.14
CA ALA A 214 -21.84 -1.45 -2.33
C ALA A 214 -23.06 -1.74 -3.19
N ALA A 215 -23.44 -3.01 -3.27
CA ALA A 215 -24.62 -3.44 -4.04
C ALA A 215 -25.72 -3.92 -3.09
N ASN A 216 -26.95 -3.45 -3.33
CA ASN A 216 -28.12 -3.79 -2.55
C ASN A 216 -29.17 -4.40 -3.48
N LEU A 217 -29.54 -5.67 -3.26
CA LEU A 217 -30.61 -6.37 -3.96
C LEU A 217 -31.83 -6.46 -3.05
N SER A 218 -33.00 -6.15 -3.59
CA SER A 218 -34.28 -6.31 -2.90
C SER A 218 -35.27 -7.11 -3.74
N GLY A 219 -35.82 -8.15 -3.13
CA GLY A 219 -36.84 -9.03 -3.67
C GLY A 219 -38.04 -9.10 -2.75
N MET A 220 -38.54 -10.31 -2.47
CA MET A 220 -39.70 -10.53 -1.62
C MET A 220 -39.41 -11.58 -0.57
N ALA A 221 -39.43 -11.18 0.70
CA ALA A 221 -39.39 -12.16 1.79
C ALA A 221 -40.67 -12.99 1.84
N GLY A 222 -40.56 -14.28 2.15
CA GLY A 222 -41.69 -15.18 2.19
C GLY A 222 -41.40 -16.47 2.93
N HIS A 223 -42.43 -17.26 3.20
CA HIS A 223 -42.26 -18.54 3.88
C HIS A 223 -41.57 -19.54 2.95
N ALA A 224 -40.43 -20.10 3.39
CA ALA A 224 -39.59 -20.98 2.59
C ALA A 224 -40.30 -22.27 2.13
N GLY A 225 -41.25 -22.78 2.86
CA GLY A 225 -41.99 -24.02 2.54
C GLY A 225 -43.26 -23.83 1.73
N THR A 226 -43.84 -22.61 1.66
CA THR A 226 -45.14 -22.38 1.02
C THR A 226 -45.08 -21.61 -0.29
N VAL A 227 -44.01 -20.83 -0.55
CA VAL A 227 -43.86 -20.11 -1.80
C VAL A 227 -43.19 -21.00 -2.86
N PRO A 228 -43.89 -21.33 -3.98
CA PRO A 228 -43.32 -22.15 -5.05
C PRO A 228 -42.06 -21.52 -5.64
N MET A 229 -41.08 -22.34 -6.09
CA MET A 229 -39.79 -21.87 -6.60
C MET A 229 -39.93 -20.85 -7.74
N ALA A 230 -40.88 -21.06 -8.67
CA ALA A 230 -41.11 -20.17 -9.82
C ALA A 230 -41.68 -18.80 -9.47
N LEU A 231 -42.22 -18.62 -8.25
CA LEU A 231 -42.81 -17.36 -7.80
C LEU A 231 -41.93 -16.58 -6.83
N ARG A 232 -40.72 -17.08 -6.58
CA ARG A 232 -39.78 -16.45 -5.64
C ARG A 232 -39.03 -15.29 -6.28
N ARG A 233 -38.92 -14.21 -5.53
CA ARG A 233 -37.96 -13.11 -5.79
C ARG A 233 -36.93 -13.15 -4.67
N ASP A 234 -36.09 -14.17 -4.72
CA ASP A 234 -35.08 -14.47 -3.70
C ASP A 234 -33.82 -13.63 -3.92
N ALA A 235 -33.62 -12.64 -3.05
CA ALA A 235 -32.47 -11.73 -3.15
C ALA A 235 -31.14 -12.42 -2.91
N LEU A 236 -31.08 -13.47 -2.05
CA LEU A 236 -29.85 -14.20 -1.77
C LEU A 236 -29.41 -15.09 -2.94
N ALA A 237 -30.37 -15.78 -3.57
CA ALA A 237 -30.08 -16.54 -4.78
C ALA A 237 -29.60 -15.61 -5.93
N GLY A 238 -30.15 -14.39 -6.00
CA GLY A 238 -29.68 -13.37 -6.95
C GLY A 238 -28.28 -12.88 -6.65
N ALA A 239 -27.98 -12.60 -5.39
CA ALA A 239 -26.65 -12.18 -4.97
C ALA A 239 -25.58 -13.27 -5.21
N ALA A 240 -25.88 -14.53 -4.94
CA ALA A 240 -24.98 -15.65 -5.22
C ALA A 240 -24.60 -15.72 -6.70
N GLU A 241 -25.58 -15.54 -7.60
CA GLU A 241 -25.34 -15.51 -9.05
C GLU A 241 -24.47 -14.29 -9.47
N CYS A 242 -24.72 -13.11 -8.86
CA CYS A 242 -23.91 -11.93 -9.10
C CYS A 242 -22.45 -12.18 -8.69
N ILE A 243 -22.21 -12.79 -7.51
CA ILE A 243 -20.87 -13.09 -7.00
C ILE A 243 -20.10 -14.01 -7.97
N VAL A 244 -20.74 -15.09 -8.43
CA VAL A 244 -20.15 -16.02 -9.39
C VAL A 244 -19.84 -15.31 -10.71
N ALA A 245 -20.76 -14.46 -11.21
CA ALA A 245 -20.55 -13.72 -12.45
C ALA A 245 -19.38 -12.72 -12.38
N VAL A 246 -19.13 -12.11 -11.20
CA VAL A 246 -17.96 -11.24 -10.96
C VAL A 246 -16.67 -12.07 -11.00
N GLU A 247 -16.63 -13.19 -10.27
CA GLU A 247 -15.47 -14.08 -10.22
C GLU A 247 -15.10 -14.61 -11.61
N GLU A 248 -16.08 -15.14 -12.34
CA GLU A 248 -15.87 -15.67 -13.69
C GLU A 248 -15.36 -14.61 -14.66
N PHE A 249 -15.92 -13.39 -14.60
CA PHE A 249 -15.45 -12.29 -15.43
C PHE A 249 -13.99 -11.95 -15.13
N CYS A 250 -13.63 -11.75 -13.87
CA CYS A 250 -12.27 -11.41 -13.50
C CYS A 250 -11.26 -12.52 -13.85
N LYS A 251 -11.64 -13.79 -13.70
CA LYS A 251 -10.79 -14.93 -14.10
C LYS A 251 -10.52 -14.99 -15.61
N THR A 252 -11.48 -14.57 -16.43
CA THR A 252 -11.36 -14.66 -17.90
C THR A 252 -10.70 -13.44 -18.53
N ASP A 253 -10.58 -12.34 -17.81
CA ASP A 253 -10.04 -11.08 -18.32
C ASP A 253 -8.56 -11.15 -18.68
N GLY A 254 -7.74 -11.81 -17.85
CA GLY A 254 -6.34 -12.13 -18.13
C GLY A 254 -5.35 -10.95 -18.12
N ALA A 255 -5.79 -9.71 -17.90
CA ALA A 255 -4.98 -8.48 -17.93
C ALA A 255 -4.67 -7.92 -16.54
N GLY A 256 -4.57 -8.78 -15.52
CA GLY A 256 -4.28 -8.38 -14.14
C GLY A 256 -5.48 -7.77 -13.42
N LEU A 257 -6.71 -7.96 -13.93
CA LEU A 257 -7.93 -7.59 -13.24
C LEU A 257 -8.17 -8.54 -12.06
N VAL A 258 -8.43 -7.98 -10.89
CA VAL A 258 -8.90 -8.73 -9.72
C VAL A 258 -10.20 -8.13 -9.21
N GLY A 259 -11.14 -9.02 -8.82
CA GLY A 259 -12.43 -8.61 -8.28
C GLY A 259 -12.83 -9.53 -7.13
N THR A 260 -13.21 -8.92 -6.01
CA THR A 260 -13.53 -9.62 -4.78
C THR A 260 -14.86 -9.13 -4.22
N VAL A 261 -15.71 -10.07 -3.78
CA VAL A 261 -16.85 -9.77 -2.89
C VAL A 261 -16.40 -10.06 -1.46
N GLY A 262 -16.11 -9.00 -0.70
CA GLY A 262 -15.50 -9.12 0.64
C GLY A 262 -16.51 -9.32 1.77
N ALA A 263 -17.77 -8.86 1.59
CA ALA A 263 -18.82 -8.98 2.60
C ALA A 263 -20.18 -9.21 1.94
N ILE A 264 -21.03 -9.99 2.63
CA ILE A 264 -22.43 -10.21 2.26
C ILE A 264 -23.30 -10.27 3.51
N THR A 265 -24.45 -9.60 3.47
CA THR A 265 -25.45 -9.64 4.53
C THR A 265 -26.83 -9.93 3.95
N ALA A 266 -27.50 -10.95 4.43
CA ALA A 266 -28.84 -11.37 3.99
C ALA A 266 -29.90 -11.15 5.07
N LEU A 267 -31.00 -10.53 4.75
CA LEU A 267 -32.08 -10.23 5.67
C LEU A 267 -33.40 -10.90 5.23
N PRO A 268 -34.17 -11.47 6.19
CA PRO A 268 -34.04 -11.36 7.65
C PRO A 268 -33.05 -12.36 8.30
N GLY A 269 -32.44 -13.28 7.54
CA GLY A 269 -31.44 -14.21 8.08
C GLY A 269 -32.03 -15.40 8.85
N ALA A 270 -33.28 -15.77 8.59
CA ALA A 270 -33.96 -16.91 9.19
C ALA A 270 -34.02 -18.10 8.22
N THR A 271 -33.78 -19.31 8.73
CA THR A 271 -33.70 -20.57 7.95
C THR A 271 -34.94 -20.88 7.14
N ASN A 272 -36.12 -20.47 7.65
CA ASN A 272 -37.41 -20.75 7.05
C ASN A 272 -38.05 -19.56 6.32
N VAL A 273 -37.26 -18.52 6.03
CA VAL A 273 -37.69 -17.30 5.32
C VAL A 273 -36.83 -17.07 4.09
N ILE A 274 -37.47 -16.87 2.93
CA ILE A 274 -36.81 -16.44 1.70
C ILE A 274 -36.20 -15.05 1.94
N PRO A 275 -34.89 -14.84 1.74
CA PRO A 275 -34.29 -13.53 1.94
C PRO A 275 -34.86 -12.47 1.01
N GLY A 276 -35.39 -11.40 1.61
CA GLY A 276 -35.97 -10.27 0.86
C GLY A 276 -35.00 -9.16 0.54
N ARG A 277 -33.87 -9.06 1.26
CA ARG A 277 -32.82 -8.05 1.00
C ARG A 277 -31.45 -8.67 1.21
N VAL A 278 -30.52 -8.30 0.32
CA VAL A 278 -29.10 -8.66 0.43
C VAL A 278 -28.26 -7.46 0.08
N SER A 279 -27.26 -7.17 0.92
CA SER A 279 -26.20 -6.21 0.67
C SER A 279 -24.88 -6.95 0.50
N PHE A 280 -24.07 -6.57 -0.50
CA PHE A 280 -22.71 -7.09 -0.66
C PHE A 280 -21.76 -6.02 -1.18
N THR A 281 -20.46 -6.18 -0.90
CA THR A 281 -19.42 -5.25 -1.33
C THR A 281 -18.64 -5.84 -2.50
N LEU A 282 -18.06 -4.95 -3.32
CA LEU A 282 -17.15 -5.30 -4.40
C LEU A 282 -15.87 -4.46 -4.26
N ASP A 283 -14.72 -5.08 -4.44
CA ASP A 283 -13.42 -4.41 -4.59
C ASP A 283 -12.83 -4.85 -5.94
N ILE A 284 -12.72 -3.91 -6.89
CA ILE A 284 -12.26 -4.16 -8.26
C ILE A 284 -10.98 -3.37 -8.48
N ARG A 285 -9.89 -4.07 -8.85
CA ARG A 285 -8.57 -3.49 -9.07
C ARG A 285 -8.01 -3.88 -10.43
N ALA A 286 -7.31 -2.95 -11.07
CA ALA A 286 -6.60 -3.21 -12.31
C ALA A 286 -5.35 -2.33 -12.45
N PRO A 287 -4.34 -2.76 -13.25
CA PRO A 287 -3.10 -2.02 -13.47
C PRO A 287 -3.26 -0.71 -14.24
N THR A 288 -4.42 -0.44 -14.84
CA THR A 288 -4.73 0.81 -15.52
C THR A 288 -6.14 1.28 -15.23
N ASP A 289 -6.34 2.59 -15.12
CA ASP A 289 -7.66 3.19 -14.88
C ASP A 289 -8.66 2.91 -16.02
N ALA A 290 -8.18 2.94 -17.26
CA ALA A 290 -9.02 2.67 -18.42
C ALA A 290 -9.61 1.25 -18.35
N HIS A 291 -8.78 0.26 -18.08
CA HIS A 291 -9.21 -1.13 -17.95
C HIS A 291 -10.13 -1.32 -16.74
N ARG A 292 -9.77 -0.76 -15.56
CA ARG A 292 -10.60 -0.83 -14.36
C ARG A 292 -12.01 -0.27 -14.58
N LYS A 293 -12.11 0.91 -15.20
CA LYS A 293 -13.42 1.56 -15.50
C LYS A 293 -14.28 0.74 -16.44
N LEU A 294 -13.68 0.14 -17.49
CA LEU A 294 -14.40 -0.75 -18.40
C LEU A 294 -14.86 -2.03 -17.68
N ALA A 295 -13.98 -2.61 -16.84
CA ALA A 295 -14.32 -3.80 -16.06
C ALA A 295 -15.45 -3.52 -15.07
N VAL A 296 -15.41 -2.40 -14.34
CA VAL A 296 -16.49 -1.99 -13.43
C VAL A 296 -17.82 -1.82 -14.19
N ALA A 297 -17.81 -1.16 -15.34
CA ALA A 297 -19.02 -0.97 -16.14
C ALA A 297 -19.61 -2.33 -16.61
N GLU A 298 -18.75 -3.27 -17.03
CA GLU A 298 -19.21 -4.62 -17.46
C GLU A 298 -19.72 -5.43 -16.27
N ILE A 299 -19.07 -5.37 -15.10
CA ILE A 299 -19.53 -6.03 -13.87
C ILE A 299 -20.92 -5.49 -13.47
N VAL A 300 -21.09 -4.18 -13.44
CA VAL A 300 -22.38 -3.55 -13.13
C VAL A 300 -23.46 -4.01 -14.11
N ARG A 301 -23.18 -4.00 -15.42
CA ARG A 301 -24.11 -4.47 -16.45
C ARG A 301 -24.54 -5.93 -16.24
N ARG A 302 -23.63 -6.81 -15.83
CA ARG A 302 -23.94 -8.22 -15.51
C ARG A 302 -24.83 -8.33 -14.30
N ILE A 303 -24.54 -7.60 -13.24
CA ILE A 303 -25.35 -7.57 -12.01
C ILE A 303 -26.77 -7.04 -12.33
N GLU A 304 -26.90 -5.99 -13.12
CA GLU A 304 -28.19 -5.44 -13.58
C GLU A 304 -29.00 -6.47 -14.38
N ALA A 305 -28.35 -7.20 -15.29
CA ALA A 305 -29.01 -8.24 -16.07
C ALA A 305 -29.53 -9.40 -15.20
N ILE A 306 -28.77 -9.82 -14.18
CA ILE A 306 -29.17 -10.82 -13.21
C ILE A 306 -30.35 -10.31 -12.38
N ALA A 307 -30.26 -9.11 -11.83
CA ALA A 307 -31.33 -8.50 -11.05
C ALA A 307 -32.63 -8.41 -11.84
N LYS A 308 -32.56 -7.92 -13.09
CA LYS A 308 -33.72 -7.81 -13.99
C LYS A 308 -34.36 -9.18 -14.25
N ARG A 309 -33.57 -10.20 -14.61
CA ARG A 309 -34.09 -11.54 -14.90
C ARG A 309 -34.76 -12.19 -13.67
N ARG A 310 -34.26 -11.88 -12.46
CA ARG A 310 -34.79 -12.40 -11.20
C ARG A 310 -35.88 -11.52 -10.57
N GLU A 311 -36.29 -10.47 -11.25
CA GLU A 311 -37.28 -9.48 -10.78
C GLU A 311 -36.88 -8.86 -9.43
N LEU A 312 -35.59 -8.56 -9.26
CA LEU A 312 -35.04 -7.89 -8.08
C LEU A 312 -34.83 -6.42 -8.38
N SER A 313 -35.08 -5.55 -7.40
CA SER A 313 -34.59 -4.18 -7.48
C SER A 313 -33.12 -4.13 -7.05
N LEU A 314 -32.34 -3.28 -7.70
CA LEU A 314 -30.91 -3.13 -7.51
C LEU A 314 -30.58 -1.66 -7.25
N GLN A 315 -29.72 -1.44 -6.26
CA GLN A 315 -29.00 -0.18 -6.07
C GLN A 315 -27.52 -0.50 -5.97
N ILE A 316 -26.67 0.26 -6.67
CA ILE A 316 -25.21 0.17 -6.60
C ILE A 316 -24.65 1.56 -6.35
N ASP A 317 -23.81 1.68 -5.32
CA ASP A 317 -23.16 2.92 -4.94
C ASP A 317 -21.65 2.72 -4.99
N VAL A 318 -20.91 3.68 -5.58
CA VAL A 318 -19.44 3.73 -5.49
C VAL A 318 -19.08 4.28 -4.11
N THR A 319 -18.38 3.49 -3.31
CA THR A 319 -18.00 3.87 -1.94
C THR A 319 -16.57 4.38 -1.86
N HIS A 320 -15.72 4.03 -2.83
CA HIS A 320 -14.32 4.44 -2.88
C HIS A 320 -13.76 4.31 -4.29
N GLU A 321 -12.89 5.24 -4.68
CA GLU A 321 -12.16 5.18 -5.95
C GLU A 321 -10.77 5.79 -5.79
N ASN A 322 -9.73 5.01 -6.16
CA ASN A 322 -8.35 5.43 -6.27
C ASN A 322 -7.87 5.28 -7.70
N ARG A 323 -7.06 6.25 -8.18
CA ARG A 323 -6.39 6.15 -9.47
C ARG A 323 -5.24 5.13 -9.45
N THR A 324 -4.93 4.55 -10.60
CA THR A 324 -3.70 3.80 -10.81
C THR A 324 -2.51 4.76 -10.82
N VAL A 325 -1.40 4.33 -10.23
CA VAL A 325 -0.12 5.05 -10.29
C VAL A 325 0.88 4.20 -11.10
N PRO A 326 1.12 4.55 -12.38
CA PRO A 326 2.12 3.85 -13.18
C PRO A 326 3.52 4.19 -12.67
N CYS A 327 4.39 3.20 -12.56
CA CYS A 327 5.82 3.42 -12.34
C CYS A 327 6.43 4.12 -13.56
N ALA A 328 7.25 5.14 -13.32
CA ALA A 328 7.86 5.92 -14.39
C ALA A 328 8.77 5.04 -15.26
N PRO A 329 8.60 5.01 -16.59
CA PRO A 329 9.34 4.08 -17.47
C PRO A 329 10.86 4.17 -17.34
N TRP A 330 11.41 5.39 -17.24
CA TRP A 330 12.84 5.63 -17.12
C TRP A 330 13.40 5.09 -15.79
N LEU A 331 12.63 5.19 -14.70
CA LEU A 331 13.03 4.74 -13.38
C LEU A 331 12.86 3.23 -13.25
N LYS A 332 11.75 2.69 -13.77
CA LYS A 332 11.50 1.24 -13.87
C LYS A 332 12.63 0.54 -14.65
N THR A 333 13.13 1.14 -15.75
CA THR A 333 14.27 0.62 -16.50
C THR A 333 15.51 0.51 -15.61
N GLN A 334 15.81 1.50 -14.78
CA GLN A 334 16.96 1.46 -13.88
C GLN A 334 16.80 0.40 -12.77
N VAL A 335 15.58 0.21 -12.26
CA VAL A 335 15.28 -0.92 -11.33
C VAL A 335 15.53 -2.26 -12.01
N ALA A 336 15.07 -2.44 -13.26
CA ALA A 336 15.30 -3.66 -14.05
C ALA A 336 16.80 -3.90 -14.34
N GLU A 337 17.55 -2.86 -14.67
CA GLU A 337 19.01 -2.91 -14.82
C GLU A 337 19.71 -3.36 -13.53
N ALA A 338 19.27 -2.85 -12.38
CA ALA A 338 19.81 -3.23 -11.08
C ALA A 338 19.52 -4.72 -10.75
N VAL A 339 18.31 -5.20 -11.04
CA VAL A 339 17.92 -6.62 -10.91
C VAL A 339 18.83 -7.50 -11.78
N ALA A 340 18.99 -7.15 -13.05
CA ALA A 340 19.84 -7.88 -14.00
C ALA A 340 21.33 -7.88 -13.59
N ALA A 341 21.83 -6.77 -13.05
CA ALA A 341 23.22 -6.63 -12.60
C ALA A 341 23.54 -7.53 -11.39
N GLU A 342 22.53 -7.88 -10.60
CA GLU A 342 22.66 -8.85 -9.50
C GLU A 342 22.39 -10.31 -9.95
N ALA A 343 22.33 -10.54 -11.26
CA ALA A 343 22.13 -11.83 -11.91
C ALA A 343 20.76 -12.50 -11.59
N TYR A 344 19.74 -11.69 -11.30
CA TYR A 344 18.36 -12.17 -11.17
C TYR A 344 17.59 -12.01 -12.49
N GLY A 345 16.59 -12.88 -12.69
CA GLY A 345 15.64 -12.73 -13.79
C GLY A 345 14.78 -11.47 -13.62
N VAL A 346 14.73 -10.63 -14.65
CA VAL A 346 13.85 -9.46 -14.64
C VAL A 346 12.42 -9.91 -14.90
N PHE A 347 11.54 -9.70 -13.95
CA PHE A 347 10.13 -10.01 -14.03
C PHE A 347 9.31 -8.79 -13.62
N GLU A 348 8.37 -8.41 -14.49
CA GLU A 348 7.51 -7.26 -14.28
C GLU A 348 6.11 -7.70 -13.82
N LEU A 349 5.58 -7.06 -12.78
CA LEU A 349 4.25 -7.31 -12.25
C LEU A 349 3.65 -6.04 -11.64
N PRO A 350 2.31 -5.89 -11.62
CA PRO A 350 1.67 -4.78 -10.91
C PRO A 350 1.61 -5.05 -9.40
N SER A 351 1.53 -3.99 -8.60
CA SER A 351 1.05 -4.10 -7.22
C SER A 351 -0.47 -4.14 -7.20
N GLY A 352 -1.03 -5.13 -6.51
CA GLY A 352 -2.45 -5.19 -6.18
C GLY A 352 -2.81 -4.38 -4.93
N ALA A 353 -1.84 -4.04 -4.08
CA ALA A 353 -2.00 -3.26 -2.85
C ALA A 353 -1.82 -1.76 -3.11
N GLY A 354 -2.25 -0.92 -2.14
CA GLY A 354 -1.88 0.49 -2.07
C GLY A 354 -0.46 0.64 -1.51
N HIS A 355 0.19 1.76 -1.75
CA HIS A 355 1.52 2.10 -1.23
C HIS A 355 1.68 3.62 -1.17
N ASP A 356 2.65 4.11 -0.41
CA ASP A 356 2.93 5.54 -0.25
C ASP A 356 3.23 6.26 -1.58
N GLY A 357 3.73 5.51 -2.58
CA GLY A 357 3.89 5.99 -3.94
C GLY A 357 2.62 6.57 -4.55
N MET A 358 1.42 6.18 -4.07
CA MET A 358 0.13 6.74 -4.54
C MET A 358 -0.04 8.23 -4.20
N ALA A 359 0.56 8.69 -3.12
CA ALA A 359 0.58 10.11 -2.75
C ALA A 359 1.82 10.82 -3.33
N ILE A 360 2.98 10.18 -3.26
CA ILE A 360 4.26 10.79 -3.69
C ILE A 360 4.31 11.07 -5.19
N ILE A 361 3.52 10.37 -6.02
CA ILE A 361 3.44 10.63 -7.48
C ILE A 361 3.05 12.10 -7.81
N ASP A 362 2.44 12.82 -6.88
CA ASP A 362 2.08 14.22 -7.09
C ASP A 362 3.31 15.15 -7.09
N ILE A 363 4.42 14.71 -6.47
CA ILE A 363 5.66 15.50 -6.33
C ILE A 363 6.91 14.84 -6.92
N ALA A 364 6.89 13.54 -7.22
CA ALA A 364 8.04 12.83 -7.80
C ALA A 364 7.59 11.69 -8.72
N ASP A 365 8.46 11.29 -9.64
CA ASP A 365 8.30 10.05 -10.39
C ASP A 365 8.54 8.86 -9.44
N VAL A 366 7.75 7.79 -9.59
CA VAL A 366 7.72 6.65 -8.67
C VAL A 366 8.19 5.37 -9.36
N ALA A 367 8.94 4.53 -8.65
CA ALA A 367 9.12 3.11 -8.99
C ALA A 367 9.11 2.27 -7.72
N MET A 368 8.89 0.96 -7.88
CA MET A 368 8.91 0.01 -6.76
C MET A 368 9.65 -1.27 -7.14
N LEU A 369 10.27 -1.86 -6.14
CA LEU A 369 10.93 -3.16 -6.18
C LEU A 369 10.24 -4.09 -5.19
N PHE A 370 9.68 -5.20 -5.66
CA PHE A 370 9.11 -6.22 -4.79
C PHE A 370 10.14 -7.24 -4.35
N VAL A 371 9.97 -7.72 -3.12
CA VAL A 371 10.68 -8.85 -2.54
C VAL A 371 9.66 -9.97 -2.29
N ARG A 372 10.02 -11.19 -2.66
CA ARG A 372 9.21 -12.38 -2.47
C ARG A 372 8.87 -12.57 -0.98
N CYS A 373 7.61 -12.86 -0.68
CA CYS A 373 7.16 -13.31 0.62
C CYS A 373 6.52 -14.69 0.53
N ARG A 374 6.67 -15.48 1.59
CA ARG A 374 6.24 -16.88 1.64
C ARG A 374 4.72 -16.99 1.50
N GLY A 375 4.27 -17.75 0.48
CA GLY A 375 2.85 -17.96 0.19
C GLY A 375 2.08 -16.69 -0.19
N GLY A 376 2.76 -15.56 -0.40
CA GLY A 376 2.10 -14.27 -0.62
C GLY A 376 1.34 -13.74 0.60
N ILE A 377 1.64 -14.26 1.80
CA ILE A 377 0.95 -13.88 3.04
C ILE A 377 1.39 -12.49 3.47
N SER A 378 0.41 -11.59 3.67
CA SER A 378 0.57 -10.29 4.30
C SER A 378 -0.66 -9.97 5.16
N HIS A 379 -0.60 -8.93 6.03
CA HIS A 379 -1.63 -8.59 7.01
C HIS A 379 -1.99 -9.77 7.93
N ASN A 380 -0.97 -10.55 8.29
CA ASN A 380 -1.13 -11.77 9.05
C ASN A 380 0.16 -12.07 9.84
N PRO A 381 0.08 -12.56 11.09
CA PRO A 381 1.26 -12.95 11.87
C PRO A 381 2.16 -14.02 11.22
N ALA A 382 1.61 -14.80 10.27
CA ALA A 382 2.38 -15.80 9.51
C ALA A 382 3.22 -15.22 8.34
N GLU A 383 3.16 -13.91 8.12
CA GLU A 383 3.95 -13.20 7.11
C GLU A 383 5.44 -13.47 7.29
N HIS A 384 6.11 -13.84 6.20
CA HIS A 384 7.51 -14.20 6.26
C HIS A 384 8.24 -13.91 4.96
N VAL A 385 9.46 -13.37 5.10
CA VAL A 385 10.44 -13.21 4.02
C VAL A 385 11.68 -14.03 4.37
N GLU A 386 12.18 -14.83 3.42
CA GLU A 386 13.40 -15.59 3.63
C GLU A 386 14.62 -14.64 3.67
N PRO A 387 15.60 -14.89 4.56
CA PRO A 387 16.80 -14.05 4.65
C PRO A 387 17.55 -13.89 3.33
N ALA A 388 17.53 -14.90 2.47
CA ALA A 388 18.12 -14.83 1.13
C ALA A 388 17.39 -13.86 0.20
N ASP A 389 16.07 -13.74 0.34
CA ASP A 389 15.27 -12.80 -0.46
C ASP A 389 15.43 -11.36 0.05
N VAL A 390 15.59 -11.18 1.38
CA VAL A 390 15.98 -9.89 1.98
C VAL A 390 17.33 -9.43 1.43
N ASP A 391 18.32 -10.33 1.41
CA ASP A 391 19.65 -10.05 0.88
C ASP A 391 19.61 -9.68 -0.61
N ALA A 392 18.79 -10.39 -1.40
CA ALA A 392 18.58 -10.09 -2.81
C ALA A 392 17.99 -8.69 -3.02
N GLY A 393 16.90 -8.35 -2.31
CA GLY A 393 16.28 -7.03 -2.37
C GLY A 393 17.25 -5.91 -1.97
N ALA A 394 18.01 -6.14 -0.90
CA ALA A 394 19.00 -5.18 -0.40
C ALA A 394 20.13 -4.93 -1.40
N ARG A 395 20.66 -5.98 -2.04
CA ARG A 395 21.70 -5.83 -3.09
C ARG A 395 21.19 -5.09 -4.31
N VAL A 396 19.98 -5.42 -4.76
CA VAL A 396 19.35 -4.73 -5.91
C VAL A 396 19.10 -3.25 -5.58
N LEU A 397 18.58 -2.93 -4.38
CA LEU A 397 18.36 -1.54 -3.98
C LEU A 397 19.69 -0.76 -3.91
N LEU A 398 20.73 -1.34 -3.30
CA LEU A 398 22.05 -0.70 -3.25
C LEU A 398 22.63 -0.49 -4.66
N ARG A 399 22.50 -1.49 -5.54
CA ARG A 399 22.91 -1.39 -6.94
C ARG A 399 22.19 -0.27 -7.67
N LEU A 400 20.88 -0.12 -7.47
CA LEU A 400 20.10 0.98 -8.02
C LEU A 400 20.60 2.32 -7.50
N ILE A 401 20.82 2.48 -6.19
CA ILE A 401 21.30 3.72 -5.57
C ILE A 401 22.65 4.13 -6.17
N GLU A 402 23.61 3.20 -6.26
CA GLU A 402 24.96 3.48 -6.76
C GLU A 402 24.99 3.87 -8.23
N ASN A 403 24.07 3.34 -9.02
CA ASN A 403 24.01 3.58 -10.47
C ASN A 403 22.86 4.52 -10.87
N PHE A 404 22.20 5.13 -9.90
CA PHE A 404 21.07 6.01 -10.18
C PHE A 404 21.46 7.20 -11.04
N ARG A 405 20.72 7.38 -12.10
CA ARG A 405 20.84 8.51 -13.04
C ARG A 405 19.56 9.33 -12.96
N PRO A 406 19.63 10.57 -12.43
CA PRO A 406 18.46 11.44 -12.42
C PRO A 406 17.87 11.57 -13.83
N GLY A 407 16.56 11.38 -13.95
CA GLY A 407 15.86 11.57 -15.21
C GLY A 407 15.89 13.03 -15.66
N ASP A 408 15.65 13.27 -16.94
CA ASP A 408 15.55 14.63 -17.53
C ASP A 408 14.28 15.40 -17.08
N ALA A 409 13.66 15.01 -15.96
CA ALA A 409 12.40 15.56 -15.44
C ALA A 409 12.42 17.08 -15.16
N GLY A 410 13.57 17.75 -15.35
CA GLY A 410 13.71 19.21 -15.31
C GLY A 410 13.48 19.93 -16.65
N ARG A 411 13.23 19.22 -17.76
CA ARG A 411 13.12 19.84 -19.11
C ARG A 411 11.70 19.96 -19.67
N VAL A 412 10.68 19.43 -19.02
CA VAL A 412 9.28 19.60 -19.46
C VAL A 412 8.61 20.73 -18.70
N GLY A 413 9.04 21.94 -18.96
CA GLY A 413 8.51 23.17 -18.33
C GLY A 413 8.93 24.44 -19.04
N LYS A 414 9.08 24.41 -20.37
CA LYS A 414 9.12 25.61 -21.25
C LYS A 414 8.53 25.23 -22.60
N ALA A 415 7.22 25.25 -22.70
CA ALA A 415 6.49 25.52 -23.94
C ALA A 415 5.15 26.17 -23.57
#